data_4efced4c77f731443d20c3e8b746d0b7
#
_entry.id   4efced4c77f731443d20c3e8b746d0b7
#
_cell.length_a   1.000
_cell.length_b   1.000
_cell.length_c   1.000
_cell.angle_alpha   90.00
_cell.angle_beta   90.00
_cell.angle_gamma   90.00
#
_symmetry.space_group_name_H-M   'P 1'
#
loop_
_entity.id
_entity.type
_entity.pdbx_description
1 polymer ?
#
loop_
_entity_poly.entity_id
_entity_poly.type
_entity_poly.pdbx_seq_one_letter_code
_entity_poly.pdbx_strand_id
1 'polypeptide(L)'
;LLIGYGSVTKDDLTGAADLITSDDFNTGSVLSPEQLISGKLAGVSVTSGSGAPGDGQAIRIRGLGSLSLTNSPLIVVDGVPLNDGGVGGSRNALNSINPADIESMTVLKDASATAIYGSRGANGVILISTFKGKDNEFKHSFTSKFSTYSPIDKVDVLTATEFTDMITSYGDQAYIDQLGSNNTDWQDVIYQKALGKEYNYSISGNEYGIPMRFSLGMGEHNGILLGDKFNRNTISLNLNPSYLDDKLD
;
A
#
# COMPACT_ATOMS: atom_id res chain seq x y z
N LEU A 1 7.72 10.93 17.98
CA LEU A 1 7.21 9.58 17.71
C LEU A 1 6.01 9.31 18.60
N LEU A 2 4.85 9.03 18.01
CA LEU A 2 3.68 8.54 18.74
C LEU A 2 3.92 7.06 19.09
N ILE A 3 3.83 6.71 20.36
CA ILE A 3 3.91 5.32 20.83
C ILE A 3 2.69 5.05 21.70
N GLY A 4 1.78 4.22 21.22
CA GLY A 4 0.58 3.86 21.97
C GLY A 4 -0.24 5.09 22.35
N TYR A 5 -0.23 5.43 23.62
CA TYR A 5 -1.00 6.55 24.19
C TYR A 5 -0.15 7.79 24.50
N GLY A 6 1.09 7.88 23.98
CA GLY A 6 1.97 9.03 24.23
C GLY A 6 2.94 9.32 23.11
N SER A 7 3.60 10.48 23.16
CA SER A 7 4.68 10.84 22.25
C SER A 7 6.02 10.71 22.96
N VAL A 8 6.99 10.08 22.30
CA VAL A 8 8.36 9.92 22.82
C VAL A 8 9.35 10.43 21.79
N THR A 9 10.47 11.00 22.22
CA THR A 9 11.55 11.36 21.28
C THR A 9 12.25 10.10 20.78
N LYS A 10 12.91 10.17 19.63
CA LYS A 10 13.62 9.00 19.06
C LYS A 10 14.71 8.46 20.01
N ASP A 11 15.30 9.36 20.77
CA ASP A 11 16.42 9.05 21.70
C ASP A 11 15.97 8.35 22.98
N ASP A 12 14.68 8.47 23.32
CA ASP A 12 14.11 7.83 24.52
C ASP A 12 13.60 6.40 24.24
N LEU A 13 13.62 5.97 22.97
CA LEU A 13 13.23 4.61 22.59
C LEU A 13 14.35 3.63 22.87
N THR A 14 14.17 2.81 23.89
CA THR A 14 15.09 1.69 24.23
C THR A 14 14.97 0.51 23.26
N GLY A 15 14.01 0.51 22.35
CA GLY A 15 13.74 -0.54 21.36
C GLY A 15 14.09 -0.12 19.93
N ALA A 16 14.25 -1.10 19.02
CA ALA A 16 14.47 -0.82 17.61
C ALA A 16 13.18 -0.32 16.94
N ALA A 17 13.08 1.01 16.80
CA ALA A 17 12.03 1.67 16.05
C ALA A 17 12.65 2.51 14.92
N ASP A 18 12.10 2.36 13.72
CA ASP A 18 12.48 3.17 12.57
C ASP A 18 11.33 4.09 12.18
N LEU A 19 11.64 5.37 12.03
CA LEU A 19 10.72 6.40 11.54
C LEU A 19 11.07 6.76 10.10
N ILE A 20 10.07 6.80 9.25
CA ILE A 20 10.14 7.37 7.90
C ILE A 20 9.12 8.48 7.82
N THR A 21 9.52 9.63 7.30
CA THR A 21 8.66 10.79 7.05
C THR A 21 8.28 10.88 5.57
N SER A 22 7.32 11.74 5.26
CA SER A 22 6.85 11.97 3.89
C SER A 22 7.97 12.34 2.90
N ASP A 23 9.06 12.97 3.40
CA ASP A 23 10.21 13.37 2.57
C ASP A 23 11.04 12.15 2.10
N ASP A 24 10.99 11.06 2.87
CA ASP A 24 11.73 9.84 2.59
C ASP A 24 10.89 8.79 1.84
N PHE A 25 9.60 9.02 1.63
CA PHE A 25 8.72 8.08 0.98
C PHE A 25 9.07 7.83 -0.50
N ASN A 26 8.70 6.67 -0.99
CA ASN A 26 8.79 6.39 -2.43
C ASN A 26 7.85 7.33 -3.20
N THR A 27 8.40 8.02 -4.22
CA THR A 27 7.69 9.06 -4.98
C THR A 27 7.02 8.57 -6.26
N GLY A 28 7.14 7.28 -6.59
CA GLY A 28 6.53 6.68 -7.77
C GLY A 28 4.99 6.65 -7.72
N SER A 29 4.37 5.88 -8.60
CA SER A 29 2.95 5.59 -8.48
C SER A 29 2.72 4.63 -7.33
N VAL A 30 2.27 5.17 -6.20
CA VAL A 30 2.05 4.46 -4.95
C VAL A 30 0.55 4.26 -4.77
N LEU A 31 0.10 3.02 -4.89
CA LEU A 31 -1.32 2.66 -4.79
C LEU A 31 -1.74 2.35 -3.34
N SER A 32 -0.79 1.91 -2.52
CA SER A 32 -1.06 1.52 -1.14
C SER A 32 0.04 2.01 -0.20
N PRO A 33 -0.27 2.27 1.08
CA PRO A 33 0.69 2.78 2.06
C PRO A 33 1.95 1.94 2.21
N GLU A 34 1.87 0.62 2.02
CA GLU A 34 3.02 -0.29 2.13
C GLU A 34 4.12 0.01 1.10
N GLN A 35 3.73 0.51 -0.06
CA GLN A 35 4.66 0.85 -1.13
C GLN A 35 5.52 2.07 -0.78
N LEU A 36 5.04 2.95 0.11
CA LEU A 36 5.79 4.13 0.57
C LEU A 36 7.11 3.73 1.24
N ILE A 37 7.10 2.61 1.98
CA ILE A 37 8.24 2.15 2.79
C ILE A 37 8.98 0.97 2.17
N SER A 38 8.56 0.49 1.01
CA SER A 38 9.18 -0.65 0.35
C SER A 38 10.66 -0.39 0.04
N GLY A 39 11.55 -1.23 0.55
CA GLY A 39 13.00 -1.11 0.38
C GLY A 39 13.67 0.00 1.20
N LYS A 40 12.93 0.72 2.05
CA LYS A 40 13.47 1.84 2.86
C LYS A 40 13.92 1.43 4.27
N LEU A 41 13.42 0.33 4.78
CA LEU A 41 13.64 -0.09 6.17
C LEU A 41 14.37 -1.41 6.27
N ALA A 42 15.47 -1.44 7.03
CA ALA A 42 16.19 -2.68 7.31
C ALA A 42 15.29 -3.66 8.09
N GLY A 43 15.29 -4.93 7.68
CA GLY A 43 14.49 -5.98 8.33
C GLY A 43 12.97 -5.88 8.11
N VAL A 44 12.52 -5.01 7.21
CA VAL A 44 11.13 -4.94 6.74
C VAL A 44 11.10 -5.39 5.28
N SER A 45 10.37 -6.44 5.00
CA SER A 45 10.13 -6.95 3.66
C SER A 45 8.71 -6.64 3.25
N VAL A 46 8.57 -6.02 2.09
CA VAL A 46 7.28 -5.73 1.45
C VAL A 46 7.25 -6.47 0.13
N THR A 47 6.36 -7.46 0.03
CA THR A 47 6.25 -8.32 -1.15
C THR A 47 4.88 -8.22 -1.77
N SER A 48 4.83 -8.01 -3.09
CA SER A 48 3.58 -8.03 -3.83
C SER A 48 3.12 -9.46 -4.07
N GLY A 49 1.85 -9.74 -3.84
CA GLY A 49 1.24 -11.05 -4.13
C GLY A 49 0.88 -11.19 -5.60
N SER A 50 0.55 -10.10 -6.26
CA SER A 50 0.24 -10.02 -7.69
C SER A 50 0.62 -8.64 -8.26
N GLY A 51 0.52 -8.48 -9.57
CA GLY A 51 0.70 -7.19 -10.24
C GLY A 51 -0.60 -6.40 -10.43
N ALA A 52 -1.72 -6.89 -9.91
CA ALA A 52 -3.01 -6.22 -10.05
C ALA A 52 -3.06 -4.93 -9.21
N PRO A 53 -3.59 -3.83 -9.75
CA PRO A 53 -3.76 -2.59 -9.00
C PRO A 53 -4.65 -2.80 -7.78
N GLY A 54 -4.23 -2.27 -6.62
CA GLY A 54 -4.98 -2.39 -5.37
C GLY A 54 -4.92 -3.79 -4.72
N ASP A 55 -4.17 -4.72 -5.27
CA ASP A 55 -3.81 -5.93 -4.57
C ASP A 55 -2.82 -5.60 -3.46
N GLY A 56 -3.13 -6.03 -2.24
CA GLY A 56 -2.32 -5.69 -1.07
C GLY A 56 -0.92 -6.28 -1.15
N GLN A 57 0.00 -5.65 -0.46
CA GLN A 57 1.35 -6.18 -0.28
C GLN A 57 1.47 -6.84 1.08
N ALA A 58 2.16 -7.97 1.13
CA ALA A 58 2.49 -8.63 2.39
C ALA A 58 3.69 -7.93 3.02
N ILE A 59 3.49 -7.40 4.23
CA ILE A 59 4.55 -6.81 5.04
C ILE A 59 5.02 -7.85 6.05
N ARG A 60 6.32 -8.02 6.18
CA ARG A 60 6.95 -8.86 7.20
C ARG A 60 8.07 -8.12 7.88
N ILE A 61 8.10 -8.22 9.21
CA ILE A 61 9.13 -7.62 10.04
C ILE A 61 9.99 -8.75 10.62
N ARG A 62 11.32 -8.70 10.36
CA ARG A 62 12.30 -9.70 10.82
C ARG A 62 12.02 -11.14 10.34
N GLY A 63 11.28 -11.31 9.24
CA GLY A 63 11.02 -12.62 8.63
C GLY A 63 9.74 -13.29 9.13
N LEU A 64 9.73 -14.63 9.10
CA LEU A 64 8.58 -15.46 9.52
C LEU A 64 8.70 -15.76 11.02
N GLY A 65 7.76 -15.25 11.81
CA GLY A 65 7.66 -15.53 13.24
C GLY A 65 6.89 -16.82 13.57
N SER A 66 6.00 -17.25 12.68
CA SER A 66 5.16 -18.44 12.88
C SER A 66 4.95 -19.21 11.57
N LEU A 67 4.89 -20.52 11.67
CA LEU A 67 4.57 -21.41 10.54
C LEU A 67 3.07 -21.60 10.33
N SER A 68 2.25 -21.34 11.34
CA SER A 68 0.80 -21.64 11.34
C SER A 68 -0.11 -20.44 11.60
N LEU A 69 0.45 -19.29 12.03
CA LEU A 69 -0.29 -18.06 12.28
C LEU A 69 0.05 -16.99 11.26
N THR A 70 -0.77 -15.94 11.20
CA THR A 70 -0.50 -14.77 10.37
C THR A 70 0.82 -14.14 10.80
N ASN A 71 1.69 -13.79 9.83
CA ASN A 71 2.96 -13.12 10.07
C ASN A 71 2.87 -11.61 9.73
N SER A 72 1.67 -11.07 9.60
CA SER A 72 1.44 -9.67 9.33
C SER A 72 1.64 -8.84 10.59
N PRO A 73 2.29 -7.66 10.51
CA PRO A 73 2.38 -6.74 11.63
C PRO A 73 1.02 -6.12 11.92
N LEU A 74 0.83 -5.67 13.17
CA LEU A 74 -0.33 -4.86 13.53
C LEU A 74 -0.17 -3.46 12.91
N ILE A 75 -1.22 -2.96 12.30
CA ILE A 75 -1.26 -1.61 11.75
C ILE A 75 -2.11 -0.73 12.65
N VAL A 76 -1.57 0.41 13.03
CA VAL A 76 -2.23 1.40 13.86
C VAL A 76 -2.21 2.74 13.13
N VAL A 77 -3.37 3.34 12.91
CA VAL A 77 -3.52 4.64 12.22
C VAL A 77 -4.03 5.66 13.21
N ASP A 78 -3.27 6.72 13.44
CA ASP A 78 -3.56 7.78 14.40
C ASP A 78 -4.00 7.25 15.79
N GLY A 79 -3.33 6.18 16.25
CA GLY A 79 -3.62 5.51 17.52
C GLY A 79 -4.71 4.45 17.47
N VAL A 80 -5.43 4.30 16.35
CA VAL A 80 -6.50 3.31 16.19
C VAL A 80 -5.97 2.05 15.49
N PRO A 81 -5.98 0.88 16.14
CA PRO A 81 -5.53 -0.36 15.51
C PRO A 81 -6.55 -0.83 14.46
N LEU A 82 -6.05 -1.12 13.27
CA LEU A 82 -6.85 -1.73 12.22
C LEU A 82 -7.03 -3.24 12.46
N ASN A 83 -8.17 -3.76 12.03
CA ASN A 83 -8.42 -5.19 12.06
C ASN A 83 -7.89 -5.86 10.78
N ASP A 84 -7.26 -7.03 10.93
CA ASP A 84 -6.72 -7.82 9.82
C ASP A 84 -7.78 -8.29 8.80
N GLY A 85 -9.06 -8.27 9.19
CA GLY A 85 -10.18 -8.68 8.34
C GLY A 85 -10.57 -7.72 7.21
N GLY A 86 -9.91 -6.57 7.12
CA GLY A 86 -10.24 -5.54 6.12
C GLY A 86 -11.63 -4.92 6.32
N VAL A 87 -11.89 -3.88 5.57
CA VAL A 87 -13.26 -3.37 5.36
C VAL A 87 -13.92 -4.28 4.32
N GLY A 88 -15.16 -4.69 4.53
CA GLY A 88 -15.86 -5.62 3.65
C GLY A 88 -15.72 -5.26 2.17
N GLY A 89 -15.21 -6.20 1.36
CA GLY A 89 -14.94 -6.01 -0.06
C GLY A 89 -13.54 -5.49 -0.42
N SER A 90 -12.71 -5.07 0.54
CA SER A 90 -11.32 -4.70 0.29
C SER A 90 -10.39 -5.88 0.52
N ARG A 91 -9.50 -6.17 -0.41
CA ARG A 91 -8.47 -7.20 -0.26
C ARG A 91 -7.40 -6.82 0.77
N ASN A 92 -7.26 -5.53 1.06
CA ASN A 92 -6.31 -4.98 2.01
C ASN A 92 -6.92 -3.81 2.77
N ALA A 93 -6.85 -3.83 4.10
CA ALA A 93 -7.35 -2.75 4.96
C ALA A 93 -6.66 -1.41 4.67
N LEU A 94 -5.39 -1.43 4.30
CA LEU A 94 -4.60 -0.24 3.97
C LEU A 94 -5.05 0.47 2.70
N ASN A 95 -5.79 -0.19 1.81
CA ASN A 95 -6.35 0.45 0.61
C ASN A 95 -7.38 1.55 0.93
N SER A 96 -7.94 1.55 2.14
CA SER A 96 -8.85 2.62 2.60
C SER A 96 -8.12 3.92 2.96
N ILE A 97 -6.80 3.87 3.14
CA ILE A 97 -6.00 5.02 3.51
C ILE A 97 -5.38 5.63 2.25
N ASN A 98 -5.55 6.94 2.07
CA ASN A 98 -4.87 7.63 0.99
C ASN A 98 -3.39 7.83 1.34
N PRO A 99 -2.43 7.30 0.55
CA PRO A 99 -1.01 7.52 0.79
C PRO A 99 -0.61 9.00 0.86
N ALA A 100 -1.35 9.89 0.17
CA ALA A 100 -1.11 11.34 0.19
C ALA A 100 -1.48 12.00 1.53
N ASP A 101 -2.22 11.32 2.40
CA ASP A 101 -2.57 11.82 3.73
C ASP A 101 -1.60 11.36 4.82
N ILE A 102 -0.61 10.52 4.50
CA ILE A 102 0.34 9.98 5.47
C ILE A 102 1.50 10.96 5.66
N GLU A 103 1.69 11.42 6.91
CA GLU A 103 2.81 12.28 7.32
C GLU A 103 4.06 11.45 7.65
N SER A 104 3.87 10.34 8.37
CA SER A 104 4.97 9.48 8.79
C SER A 104 4.52 8.04 9.05
N MET A 105 5.48 7.14 8.97
CA MET A 105 5.30 5.73 9.34
C MET A 105 6.42 5.31 10.29
N THR A 106 6.05 4.75 11.44
CA THR A 106 6.99 4.21 12.42
C THR A 106 6.84 2.71 12.50
N VAL A 107 7.94 1.98 12.38
CA VAL A 107 7.95 0.52 12.49
C VAL A 107 8.60 0.11 13.81
N LEU A 108 7.81 -0.50 14.69
CA LEU A 108 8.26 -1.06 15.95
C LEU A 108 8.59 -2.54 15.73
N LYS A 109 9.86 -2.89 15.91
CA LYS A 109 10.38 -4.23 15.57
C LYS A 109 10.60 -5.10 16.81
N ASP A 110 10.77 -4.50 17.99
CA ASP A 110 11.12 -5.21 19.21
C ASP A 110 9.93 -5.47 20.12
N ALA A 111 10.01 -6.55 20.88
CA ALA A 111 8.96 -6.94 21.81
C ALA A 111 8.68 -5.88 22.87
N SER A 112 9.69 -5.14 23.33
CA SER A 112 9.51 -4.04 24.29
C SER A 112 8.69 -2.90 23.73
N ALA A 113 8.93 -2.52 22.45
CA ALA A 113 8.20 -1.46 21.77
C ALA A 113 6.77 -1.91 21.39
N THR A 114 6.57 -3.22 21.18
CA THR A 114 5.25 -3.78 20.81
C THR A 114 4.40 -4.20 22.01
N ALA A 115 4.99 -4.25 23.22
CA ALA A 115 4.30 -4.71 24.44
C ALA A 115 3.00 -3.94 24.75
N ILE A 116 2.92 -2.66 24.38
CA ILE A 116 1.74 -1.80 24.57
C ILE A 116 0.52 -2.36 23.80
N TYR A 117 0.78 -3.06 22.66
CA TYR A 117 -0.27 -3.60 21.78
C TYR A 117 -0.63 -5.06 22.08
N GLY A 118 0.01 -5.64 23.13
CA GLY A 118 -0.23 -7.01 23.56
C GLY A 118 0.09 -8.06 22.48
N SER A 119 -0.62 -9.18 22.49
CA SER A 119 -0.37 -10.30 21.58
C SER A 119 -0.53 -9.94 20.09
N ARG A 120 -1.33 -8.94 19.76
CA ARG A 120 -1.49 -8.46 18.38
C ARG A 120 -0.20 -7.81 17.83
N GLY A 121 0.66 -7.27 18.70
CA GLY A 121 1.93 -6.69 18.31
C GLY A 121 3.08 -7.69 18.18
N ALA A 122 2.85 -9.00 18.36
CA ALA A 122 3.91 -10.01 18.37
C ALA A 122 4.74 -10.08 17.08
N ASN A 123 4.16 -9.74 15.94
CA ASN A 123 4.84 -9.71 14.63
C ASN A 123 5.38 -8.32 14.26
N GLY A 124 5.45 -7.41 15.25
CA GLY A 124 5.78 -6.00 15.04
C GLY A 124 4.54 -5.12 14.86
N VAL A 125 4.74 -3.82 14.94
CA VAL A 125 3.68 -2.82 14.80
C VAL A 125 4.12 -1.75 13.81
N ILE A 126 3.22 -1.35 12.92
CA ILE A 126 3.38 -0.21 12.03
C ILE A 126 2.43 0.89 12.47
N LEU A 127 2.99 1.99 12.93
CA LEU A 127 2.24 3.19 13.30
C LEU A 127 2.22 4.12 12.09
N ILE A 128 1.04 4.47 11.64
CA ILE A 128 0.82 5.43 10.57
C ILE A 128 0.25 6.70 11.19
N SER A 129 0.93 7.81 10.98
CA SER A 129 0.46 9.14 11.40
C SER A 129 0.03 9.91 10.16
N THR A 130 -1.17 10.46 10.19
CA THR A 130 -1.68 11.31 9.10
C THR A 130 -1.36 12.76 9.33
N PHE A 131 -1.33 13.56 8.25
CA PHE A 131 -1.14 14.99 8.35
C PHE A 131 -2.24 15.64 9.19
N LYS A 132 -1.83 16.54 10.07
CA LYS A 132 -2.70 17.37 10.90
C LYS A 132 -2.62 18.84 10.48
N GLY A 133 -3.56 19.66 10.89
CA GLY A 133 -3.44 21.11 10.80
C GLY A 133 -2.37 21.61 11.77
N LYS A 134 -1.45 22.46 11.29
CA LYS A 134 -0.34 22.99 12.13
C LYS A 134 -0.27 24.50 12.12
N ASP A 135 -0.66 25.10 11.01
CA ASP A 135 -0.49 26.55 10.76
C ASP A 135 -1.75 27.31 11.12
N ASN A 136 -1.60 28.56 11.57
CA ASN A 136 -2.72 29.45 11.85
C ASN A 136 -3.41 29.99 10.58
N GLU A 137 -2.80 29.76 9.42
CA GLU A 137 -3.37 30.09 8.11
C GLU A 137 -3.79 28.83 7.38
N PHE A 138 -4.90 28.90 6.65
CA PHE A 138 -5.35 27.80 5.82
C PHE A 138 -4.46 27.64 4.59
N LYS A 139 -3.86 26.45 4.48
CA LYS A 139 -3.05 26.05 3.33
C LYS A 139 -3.84 25.08 2.46
N HIS A 140 -3.89 25.38 1.17
CA HIS A 140 -4.50 24.55 0.15
C HIS A 140 -3.40 23.80 -0.60
N SER A 141 -3.58 22.52 -0.81
CA SER A 141 -2.70 21.70 -1.63
C SER A 141 -3.52 20.92 -2.65
N PHE A 142 -3.10 20.97 -3.90
CA PHE A 142 -3.68 20.16 -4.96
C PHE A 142 -2.56 19.41 -5.69
N THR A 143 -2.69 18.10 -5.77
CA THR A 143 -1.74 17.24 -6.47
C THR A 143 -2.49 16.43 -7.52
N SER A 144 -1.95 16.40 -8.73
CA SER A 144 -2.42 15.57 -9.82
C SER A 144 -1.27 14.69 -10.32
N LYS A 145 -1.51 13.39 -10.41
CA LYS A 145 -0.51 12.40 -10.83
C LYS A 145 -1.08 11.52 -11.95
N PHE A 146 -0.31 11.38 -13.01
CA PHE A 146 -0.64 10.51 -14.14
C PHE A 146 0.45 9.47 -14.29
N SER A 147 0.06 8.22 -14.48
CA SER A 147 0.98 7.10 -14.60
C SER A 147 0.60 6.25 -15.80
N THR A 148 1.60 5.67 -16.45
CA THR A 148 1.40 4.66 -17.49
C THR A 148 2.14 3.40 -17.09
N TYR A 149 1.51 2.26 -17.31
CA TYR A 149 2.09 0.96 -17.03
C TYR A 149 2.08 0.12 -18.30
N SER A 150 3.14 -0.64 -18.50
CA SER A 150 3.24 -1.61 -19.59
C SER A 150 3.91 -2.88 -19.09
N PRO A 151 3.62 -4.04 -19.66
CA PRO A 151 4.40 -5.24 -19.39
C PRO A 151 5.88 -4.96 -19.69
N ILE A 152 6.75 -5.42 -18.81
CA ILE A 152 8.22 -5.29 -19.01
C ILE A 152 8.66 -6.30 -20.06
N ASP A 153 8.10 -7.51 -19.98
CA ASP A 153 8.43 -8.61 -20.86
C ASP A 153 7.23 -9.56 -20.96
N LYS A 154 7.22 -10.40 -21.99
CA LYS A 154 6.27 -11.47 -22.19
C LYS A 154 7.01 -12.81 -22.09
N VAL A 155 6.27 -13.84 -21.70
CA VAL A 155 6.82 -15.19 -21.68
C VAL A 155 7.00 -15.67 -23.11
N ASP A 156 8.20 -16.16 -23.44
CA ASP A 156 8.43 -16.84 -24.71
C ASP A 156 7.65 -18.14 -24.74
N VAL A 157 6.68 -18.20 -25.62
CA VAL A 157 5.85 -19.37 -25.87
C VAL A 157 5.98 -19.75 -27.34
N LEU A 158 5.75 -21.03 -27.64
CA LEU A 158 5.74 -21.47 -29.04
C LEU A 158 4.69 -20.71 -29.85
N THR A 159 5.09 -20.24 -31.01
CA THR A 159 4.13 -19.75 -32.00
C THR A 159 3.26 -20.89 -32.52
N ALA A 160 2.13 -20.56 -33.13
CA ALA A 160 1.25 -21.58 -33.70
C ALA A 160 1.99 -22.46 -34.73
N THR A 161 2.90 -21.88 -35.50
CA THR A 161 3.74 -22.63 -36.47
C THR A 161 4.68 -23.57 -35.76
N GLU A 162 5.46 -23.10 -34.79
CA GLU A 162 6.40 -23.94 -34.03
C GLU A 162 5.69 -25.06 -33.26
N PHE A 163 4.50 -24.76 -32.69
CA PHE A 163 3.68 -25.76 -32.05
C PHE A 163 3.20 -26.83 -33.03
N THR A 164 2.71 -26.42 -34.21
CA THR A 164 2.27 -27.31 -35.28
C THR A 164 3.44 -28.20 -35.76
N ASP A 165 4.61 -27.61 -36.00
CA ASP A 165 5.79 -28.33 -36.44
C ASP A 165 6.26 -29.37 -35.39
N MET A 166 6.21 -28.97 -34.11
CA MET A 166 6.54 -29.87 -33.00
C MET A 166 5.56 -31.05 -32.93
N ILE A 167 4.26 -30.78 -32.96
CA ILE A 167 3.24 -31.85 -32.92
C ILE A 167 3.32 -32.76 -34.15
N THR A 168 3.55 -32.18 -35.33
CA THR A 168 3.71 -32.98 -36.55
C THR A 168 4.95 -33.84 -36.54
N SER A 169 6.04 -33.41 -35.91
CA SER A 169 7.31 -34.11 -35.84
C SER A 169 7.36 -35.19 -34.76
N TYR A 170 6.70 -34.99 -33.64
CA TYR A 170 6.80 -35.81 -32.43
C TYR A 170 5.47 -36.31 -31.90
N GLY A 171 4.36 -35.87 -32.42
CA GLY A 171 3.03 -36.21 -31.94
C GLY A 171 2.44 -37.46 -32.55
N ASP A 172 1.48 -38.04 -31.85
CA ASP A 172 0.63 -39.11 -32.37
C ASP A 172 -0.34 -38.57 -33.41
N GLN A 173 -0.77 -39.38 -34.36
CA GLN A 173 -1.75 -39.00 -35.42
C GLN A 173 -3.01 -38.36 -34.83
N ALA A 174 -3.46 -38.87 -33.68
CA ALA A 174 -4.63 -38.33 -32.98
C ALA A 174 -4.48 -36.86 -32.57
N TYR A 175 -3.28 -36.40 -32.26
CA TYR A 175 -3.01 -34.97 -31.93
C TYR A 175 -2.84 -34.15 -33.20
N ILE A 176 -2.26 -34.73 -34.27
CA ILE A 176 -2.12 -34.07 -35.56
C ILE A 176 -3.50 -33.74 -36.13
N ASP A 177 -4.43 -34.67 -36.03
CA ASP A 177 -5.81 -34.54 -36.54
C ASP A 177 -6.63 -33.46 -35.77
N GLN A 178 -6.16 -33.08 -34.56
CA GLN A 178 -6.80 -32.05 -33.76
C GLN A 178 -6.19 -30.64 -33.99
N LEU A 179 -5.10 -30.54 -34.75
CA LEU A 179 -4.48 -29.25 -35.04
C LEU A 179 -5.46 -28.35 -35.82
N GLY A 180 -5.72 -27.16 -35.26
CA GLY A 180 -6.51 -26.11 -35.92
C GLY A 180 -5.64 -25.16 -36.74
N SER A 181 -6.26 -24.20 -37.39
CA SER A 181 -5.59 -23.14 -38.13
C SER A 181 -5.49 -21.81 -37.38
N ASN A 182 -5.84 -21.79 -36.11
CA ASN A 182 -5.85 -20.57 -35.30
C ASN A 182 -4.42 -20.18 -34.92
N ASN A 183 -4.09 -18.89 -35.07
CA ASN A 183 -2.80 -18.30 -34.68
C ASN A 183 -3.06 -17.05 -33.85
N THR A 184 -3.55 -17.24 -32.63
CA THR A 184 -3.86 -16.12 -31.72
C THR A 184 -2.76 -16.01 -30.68
N ASP A 185 -2.07 -14.88 -30.63
CA ASP A 185 -1.21 -14.54 -29.50
C ASP A 185 -2.09 -14.07 -28.33
N TRP A 186 -2.32 -14.99 -27.39
CA TRP A 186 -3.13 -14.71 -26.22
C TRP A 186 -2.50 -13.69 -25.30
N GLN A 187 -1.16 -13.56 -25.28
CA GLN A 187 -0.51 -12.54 -24.50
C GLN A 187 -0.81 -11.14 -25.03
N ASP A 188 -0.88 -10.98 -26.38
CA ASP A 188 -1.27 -9.72 -27.00
C ASP A 188 -2.74 -9.38 -26.75
N VAL A 189 -3.61 -10.39 -26.60
CA VAL A 189 -5.01 -10.19 -26.32
C VAL A 189 -5.27 -9.75 -24.87
N ILE A 190 -4.53 -10.33 -23.90
CA ILE A 190 -4.78 -10.09 -22.47
C ILE A 190 -3.99 -8.93 -21.89
N TYR A 191 -2.84 -8.56 -22.49
CA TYR A 191 -2.04 -7.46 -22.01
C TYR A 191 -2.41 -6.14 -22.69
N GLN A 192 -2.43 -5.08 -21.89
CA GLN A 192 -2.67 -3.72 -22.36
C GLN A 192 -1.71 -2.71 -21.74
N LYS A 193 -1.55 -1.57 -22.40
CA LYS A 193 -0.97 -0.38 -21.76
C LYS A 193 -2.04 0.19 -20.84
N ALA A 194 -1.71 0.28 -19.56
CA ALA A 194 -2.63 0.73 -18.53
C ALA A 194 -2.34 2.18 -18.12
N LEU A 195 -3.37 2.89 -17.69
CA LEU A 195 -3.30 4.26 -17.25
C LEU A 195 -3.71 4.35 -15.78
N GLY A 196 -2.99 5.17 -15.04
CA GLY A 196 -3.35 5.58 -13.69
C GLY A 196 -3.56 7.09 -13.62
N LYS A 197 -4.56 7.51 -12.86
CA LYS A 197 -4.87 8.92 -12.59
C LYS A 197 -5.15 9.07 -11.11
N GLU A 198 -4.51 10.05 -10.48
CA GLU A 198 -4.74 10.40 -9.07
C GLU A 198 -4.92 11.90 -8.94
N TYR A 199 -5.89 12.31 -8.15
CA TYR A 199 -6.14 13.69 -7.78
C TYR A 199 -6.31 13.75 -6.27
N ASN A 200 -5.52 14.58 -5.62
CA ASN A 200 -5.58 14.80 -4.19
C ASN A 200 -5.72 16.29 -3.92
N TYR A 201 -6.71 16.66 -3.15
CA TYR A 201 -6.88 18.02 -2.65
C TYR A 201 -6.93 17.98 -1.14
N SER A 202 -6.25 18.91 -0.50
CA SER A 202 -6.36 19.08 0.94
C SER A 202 -6.34 20.54 1.34
N ILE A 203 -7.03 20.83 2.42
CA ILE A 203 -6.99 22.11 3.15
C ILE A 203 -6.64 21.79 4.59
N SER A 204 -5.67 22.50 5.15
CA SER A 204 -5.25 22.35 6.53
C SER A 204 -4.98 23.71 7.16
N GLY A 205 -5.28 23.85 8.43
CA GLY A 205 -5.09 25.08 9.18
C GLY A 205 -5.41 24.90 10.65
N ASN A 206 -5.40 25.99 11.39
CA ASN A 206 -5.79 26.04 12.79
C ASN A 206 -6.74 27.24 12.96
N GLU A 207 -7.93 26.97 13.43
CA GLU A 207 -8.94 28.00 13.70
C GLU A 207 -9.41 27.85 15.14
N TYR A 208 -9.42 28.96 15.87
CA TYR A 208 -9.76 29.00 17.31
C TYR A 208 -8.97 28.02 18.19
N GLY A 209 -7.69 27.74 17.83
CA GLY A 209 -6.87 26.78 18.55
C GLY A 209 -7.17 25.32 18.22
N ILE A 210 -8.02 25.06 17.23
CA ILE A 210 -8.35 23.70 16.79
C ILE A 210 -7.60 23.42 15.48
N PRO A 211 -6.55 22.59 15.50
CA PRO A 211 -5.91 22.11 14.27
C PRO A 211 -6.89 21.27 13.47
N MET A 212 -7.06 21.60 12.20
CA MET A 212 -7.98 20.89 11.31
C MET A 212 -7.35 20.60 9.95
N ARG A 213 -7.70 19.48 9.39
CA ARG A 213 -7.35 19.09 8.02
C ARG A 213 -8.53 18.38 7.37
N PHE A 214 -8.86 18.82 6.17
CA PHE A 214 -9.80 18.13 5.29
C PHE A 214 -9.06 17.70 4.03
N SER A 215 -9.29 16.47 3.57
CA SER A 215 -8.72 15.98 2.32
C SER A 215 -9.72 15.18 1.49
N LEU A 216 -9.55 15.29 0.18
CA LEU A 216 -10.26 14.54 -0.84
C LEU A 216 -9.24 13.85 -1.73
N GLY A 217 -9.40 12.55 -1.94
CA GLY A 217 -8.58 11.78 -2.84
C GLY A 217 -9.43 11.01 -3.85
N MET A 218 -9.05 11.05 -5.11
CA MET A 218 -9.64 10.27 -6.18
C MET A 218 -8.54 9.57 -6.96
N GLY A 219 -8.61 8.25 -7.09
CA GLY A 219 -7.67 7.43 -7.84
C GLY A 219 -8.39 6.44 -8.74
N GLU A 220 -7.95 6.36 -9.98
CA GLU A 220 -8.38 5.37 -10.96
C GLU A 220 -7.14 4.75 -11.60
N HIS A 221 -6.99 3.44 -11.47
CA HIS A 221 -5.85 2.70 -12.00
C HIS A 221 -6.35 1.48 -12.75
N ASN A 222 -5.96 1.36 -14.01
CA ASN A 222 -6.17 0.16 -14.78
C ASN A 222 -4.94 -0.75 -14.64
N GLY A 223 -5.16 -2.05 -14.68
CA GLY A 223 -4.08 -3.04 -14.68
C GLY A 223 -3.55 -3.31 -16.09
N ILE A 224 -2.35 -3.89 -16.15
CA ILE A 224 -1.76 -4.36 -17.42
C ILE A 224 -2.49 -5.58 -17.98
N LEU A 225 -3.23 -6.31 -17.15
CA LEU A 225 -4.17 -7.33 -17.59
C LEU A 225 -5.52 -6.69 -17.91
N LEU A 226 -6.11 -7.09 -19.01
CA LEU A 226 -7.44 -6.63 -19.44
C LEU A 226 -8.48 -6.99 -18.37
N GLY A 227 -9.25 -5.99 -17.93
CA GLY A 227 -10.28 -6.17 -16.92
C GLY A 227 -9.86 -5.82 -15.49
N ASP A 228 -8.55 -5.76 -15.20
CA ASP A 228 -8.09 -5.32 -13.89
C ASP A 228 -8.25 -3.81 -13.73
N LYS A 229 -8.95 -3.42 -12.65
CA LYS A 229 -9.20 -2.02 -12.33
C LYS A 229 -9.25 -1.79 -10.82
N PHE A 230 -8.66 -0.70 -10.39
CA PHE A 230 -8.73 -0.23 -9.02
C PHE A 230 -9.17 1.23 -8.96
N ASN A 231 -10.26 1.47 -8.23
CA ASN A 231 -10.76 2.82 -7.98
C ASN A 231 -10.77 3.07 -6.49
N ARG A 232 -10.26 4.24 -6.09
CA ARG A 232 -10.28 4.68 -4.70
C ARG A 232 -10.80 6.11 -4.63
N ASN A 233 -11.81 6.33 -3.80
CA ASN A 233 -12.26 7.66 -3.43
C ASN A 233 -12.18 7.76 -1.92
N THR A 234 -11.48 8.77 -1.42
CA THR A 234 -11.27 9.00 0.02
C THR A 234 -11.71 10.38 0.40
N ILE A 235 -12.35 10.48 1.55
CA ILE A 235 -12.66 11.73 2.22
C ILE A 235 -12.15 11.58 3.65
N SER A 236 -11.33 12.51 4.09
CA SER A 236 -10.80 12.52 5.45
C SER A 236 -11.02 13.88 6.10
N LEU A 237 -11.41 13.86 7.36
CA LEU A 237 -11.52 15.03 8.20
C LEU A 237 -10.85 14.74 9.54
N ASN A 238 -9.76 15.44 9.81
CA ASN A 238 -9.03 15.37 11.07
C ASN A 238 -9.26 16.67 11.84
N LEU A 239 -9.78 16.54 13.05
CA LEU A 239 -9.94 17.62 14.03
C LEU A 239 -9.18 17.21 15.29
N ASN A 240 -8.26 18.01 15.72
CA ASN A 240 -7.41 17.72 16.89
C ASN A 240 -7.55 18.85 17.92
N PRO A 241 -8.71 18.99 18.59
CA PRO A 241 -8.87 19.98 19.62
C PRO A 241 -7.99 19.63 20.83
N SER A 242 -7.26 20.60 21.36
CA SER A 242 -6.55 20.47 22.63
C SER A 242 -7.23 21.35 23.69
N TYR A 243 -7.35 20.82 24.88
CA TYR A 243 -7.98 21.48 26.01
C TYR A 243 -7.04 21.51 27.22
N LEU A 244 -7.26 22.48 28.11
CA LEU A 244 -6.53 22.57 29.38
C LEU A 244 -4.99 22.69 29.21
N ASP A 245 -4.54 23.62 28.37
CA ASP A 245 -3.11 23.82 28.09
C ASP A 245 -2.41 22.52 27.64
N ASP A 246 -2.99 21.85 26.66
CA ASP A 246 -2.49 20.58 26.08
C ASP A 246 -2.45 19.40 27.06
N LYS A 247 -3.25 19.44 28.11
CA LYS A 247 -3.37 18.31 29.06
C LYS A 247 -4.48 17.33 28.72
N LEU A 248 -5.29 17.67 27.74
CA LEU A 248 -6.38 16.80 27.22
C LEU A 248 -6.48 17.00 25.71
N ASP A 249 -6.16 15.95 24.96
CA ASP A 249 -6.29 15.82 23.50
C ASP A 249 -7.47 14.94 23.11
#